data_86657725e8bde7a8aaba07430ff02ca3
#
_entry.id   86657725e8bde7a8aaba07430ff02ca3
#
_cell.length_a   1.000
_cell.length_b   1.000
_cell.length_c   1.000
_cell.angle_alpha   90.00
_cell.angle_beta   90.00
_cell.angle_gamma   90.00
#
_symmetry.space_group_name_H-M   'P 1'
#
loop_
_entity.id
_entity.type
_entity.pdbx_description
1 polymer ?
#
loop_
_entity_poly.entity_id
_entity_poly.type
_entity_poly.pdbx_seq_one_letter_code
_entity_poly.pdbx_strand_id
1 'polypeptide(L)'
;PQEGDFLSSVSGEGLFSTQIRTTTSFYHHALGGATVNNMNAGLFANFPDLEYDSFVTIGMATKADPQEGEADISTAGNWLTEFDPGGTPGSLDSYSGGDINIGGEFGGAWFALNGDSNGFAGADKKVLVAQVTTDGTLSGQVFVQVFPQGDGSQQQLLTDTFGDGCEGDDATIEGSYVFPR
;
A
#
# COMPACT_ATOMS: atom_id res chain seq x y z
N PRO A 1 3.33 0.65 -15.09
CA PRO A 1 2.08 0.98 -15.80
C PRO A 1 2.33 1.94 -16.97
N GLN A 2 1.32 2.06 -17.84
CA GLN A 2 1.21 3.17 -18.78
C GLN A 2 0.24 4.18 -18.19
N GLU A 3 0.26 5.42 -18.70
CA GLU A 3 -0.79 6.38 -18.35
C GLU A 3 -2.16 5.79 -18.71
N GLY A 4 -3.12 5.83 -17.78
CA GLY A 4 -4.44 5.23 -17.91
C GLY A 4 -4.56 3.76 -17.53
N ASP A 5 -3.46 3.06 -17.21
CA ASP A 5 -3.56 1.73 -16.61
C ASP A 5 -4.13 1.84 -15.19
N PHE A 6 -5.00 0.89 -14.82
CA PHE A 6 -5.63 0.84 -13.51
C PHE A 6 -4.99 -0.24 -12.65
N LEU A 7 -4.41 0.14 -11.51
CA LEU A 7 -3.95 -0.81 -10.50
C LEU A 7 -5.13 -1.15 -9.58
N SER A 8 -5.64 -2.38 -9.73
CA SER A 8 -6.82 -2.82 -9.00
C SER A 8 -6.49 -3.30 -7.59
N SER A 9 -5.44 -4.10 -7.45
CA SER A 9 -5.11 -4.68 -6.14
C SER A 9 -3.64 -4.98 -5.96
N VAL A 10 -3.24 -5.02 -4.71
CA VAL A 10 -2.06 -5.73 -4.22
C VAL A 10 -2.56 -6.90 -3.39
N SER A 11 -2.10 -8.11 -3.67
CA SER A 11 -2.72 -9.32 -3.13
C SER A 11 -1.70 -10.44 -2.89
N GLY A 12 -2.19 -11.57 -2.40
CA GLY A 12 -1.43 -12.81 -2.29
C GLY A 12 -2.36 -13.99 -2.07
N GLU A 13 -2.15 -15.08 -2.82
CA GLU A 13 -2.90 -16.33 -2.71
C GLU A 13 -2.08 -17.48 -3.28
N GLY A 14 -2.12 -18.63 -2.60
CA GLY A 14 -1.45 -19.85 -3.08
C GLY A 14 0.06 -19.67 -3.22
N LEU A 15 0.55 -19.72 -4.45
CA LEU A 15 1.97 -19.57 -4.78
C LEU A 15 2.43 -18.13 -4.93
N PHE A 16 1.49 -17.19 -5.00
CA PHE A 16 1.76 -15.76 -5.11
C PHE A 16 1.64 -15.13 -3.74
N SER A 17 2.57 -14.25 -3.39
CA SER A 17 2.53 -13.59 -2.09
C SER A 17 2.97 -12.13 -2.21
N THR A 18 2.38 -11.31 -1.36
CA THR A 18 2.90 -9.98 -1.07
C THR A 18 3.53 -9.99 0.31
N GLN A 19 4.77 -9.56 0.38
CA GLN A 19 5.53 -9.45 1.61
C GLN A 19 6.29 -8.13 1.61
N ILE A 20 6.01 -7.27 2.58
CA ILE A 20 6.77 -6.04 2.81
C ILE A 20 7.35 -6.16 4.22
N ARG A 21 8.66 -6.23 4.32
CA ARG A 21 9.38 -6.56 5.54
C ARG A 21 10.37 -5.48 5.92
N THR A 22 10.59 -5.35 7.20
CA THR A 22 11.67 -4.53 7.76
C THR A 22 12.51 -5.35 8.72
N THR A 23 13.77 -4.98 8.89
CA THR A 23 14.64 -5.60 9.91
C THR A 23 14.32 -5.16 11.33
N THR A 24 13.41 -4.21 11.52
CA THR A 24 12.96 -3.68 12.82
C THR A 24 11.44 -3.75 12.95
N SER A 25 10.74 -2.64 12.86
CA SER A 25 9.28 -2.55 12.88
C SER A 25 8.80 -1.37 12.04
N PHE A 26 7.54 -1.38 11.64
CA PHE A 26 6.90 -0.22 11.05
C PHE A 26 6.38 0.74 12.12
N TYR A 27 6.52 2.03 11.84
CA TYR A 27 5.99 3.09 12.69
C TYR A 27 4.51 3.28 12.41
N HIS A 28 3.71 3.32 13.49
CA HIS A 28 2.30 3.71 13.43
C HIS A 28 1.99 4.82 14.41
N HIS A 29 1.12 5.74 13.99
CA HIS A 29 0.60 6.82 14.81
C HIS A 29 -0.83 6.47 15.29
N ALA A 30 -1.16 6.77 16.56
CA ALA A 30 -2.45 6.40 17.16
C ALA A 30 -3.70 7.02 16.46
N LEU A 31 -3.53 8.08 15.67
CA LEU A 31 -4.59 8.69 14.86
C LEU A 31 -4.59 8.24 13.41
N GLY A 32 -3.64 7.38 13.02
CA GLY A 32 -3.55 6.79 11.70
C GLY A 32 -4.34 5.48 11.60
N GLY A 33 -3.79 4.53 10.87
CA GLY A 33 -4.34 3.19 10.72
C GLY A 33 -3.73 2.44 9.56
N ALA A 34 -4.00 1.14 9.49
CA ALA A 34 -3.43 0.24 8.49
C ALA A 34 -3.69 0.67 7.03
N THR A 35 -4.67 1.53 6.79
CA THR A 35 -5.05 1.98 5.45
C THR A 35 -5.10 3.50 5.35
N VAL A 36 -4.89 4.00 4.13
CA VAL A 36 -5.01 5.43 3.80
C VAL A 36 -6.36 6.05 4.17
N ASN A 37 -7.41 5.26 4.32
CA ASN A 37 -8.75 5.72 4.68
C ASN A 37 -8.79 6.52 6.00
N ASN A 38 -7.81 6.29 6.87
CA ASN A 38 -7.67 6.98 8.15
C ASN A 38 -6.76 8.24 8.07
N MET A 39 -6.04 8.44 6.95
CA MET A 39 -5.04 9.50 6.80
C MET A 39 -5.69 10.86 6.53
N ASN A 40 -6.00 11.59 7.60
CA ASN A 40 -6.63 12.91 7.50
C ASN A 40 -5.60 14.04 7.53
N ALA A 41 -5.30 14.63 6.36
CA ALA A 41 -4.37 15.74 6.22
C ALA A 41 -4.73 16.99 7.09
N GLY A 42 -6.01 17.17 7.45
CA GLY A 42 -6.43 18.22 8.36
C GLY A 42 -5.88 18.11 9.78
N LEU A 43 -5.35 16.95 10.16
CA LEU A 43 -4.74 16.72 11.46
C LEU A 43 -3.22 16.99 11.48
N PHE A 44 -2.54 17.02 10.35
CA PHE A 44 -1.07 17.11 10.27
C PHE A 44 -0.50 18.37 10.94
N ALA A 45 -1.21 19.50 10.85
CA ALA A 45 -0.79 20.73 11.51
C ALA A 45 -0.71 20.61 13.05
N ASN A 46 -1.53 19.74 13.66
CA ASN A 46 -1.56 19.52 15.11
C ASN A 46 -0.78 18.25 15.53
N PHE A 47 -0.63 17.31 14.62
CA PHE A 47 0.05 16.02 14.81
C PHE A 47 0.96 15.76 13.62
N PRO A 48 2.11 16.46 13.51
CA PRO A 48 2.99 16.37 12.35
C PRO A 48 3.55 14.96 12.14
N ASP A 49 3.73 14.21 13.22
CA ASP A 49 4.24 12.83 13.13
C ASP A 49 3.25 11.86 12.47
N LEU A 50 1.97 12.24 12.34
CA LEU A 50 0.96 11.47 11.61
C LEU A 50 1.28 11.38 10.10
N GLU A 51 1.98 12.35 9.53
CA GLU A 51 2.42 12.29 8.12
C GLU A 51 3.33 11.09 7.83
N TYR A 52 3.98 10.55 8.87
CA TYR A 52 4.91 9.42 8.76
C TYR A 52 4.27 8.07 9.11
N ASP A 53 2.95 8.03 9.32
CA ASP A 53 2.25 6.77 9.60
C ASP A 53 2.45 5.75 8.48
N SER A 54 2.50 4.47 8.85
CA SER A 54 2.60 3.38 7.87
C SER A 54 1.22 2.87 7.52
N PHE A 55 0.89 2.89 6.23
CA PHE A 55 -0.42 2.45 5.74
C PHE A 55 -0.33 1.88 4.32
N VAL A 56 -1.29 1.08 3.94
CA VAL A 56 -1.47 0.64 2.56
C VAL A 56 -2.49 1.51 1.84
N THR A 57 -2.34 1.61 0.52
CA THR A 57 -3.18 2.47 -0.32
C THR A 57 -3.24 1.94 -1.76
N ILE A 58 -4.11 2.51 -2.56
CA ILE A 58 -4.07 2.48 -4.02
C ILE A 58 -4.21 3.93 -4.48
N GLY A 59 -3.09 4.53 -4.88
CA GLY A 59 -2.99 5.84 -5.51
C GLY A 59 -3.10 7.07 -4.60
N MET A 60 -3.51 6.93 -3.35
CA MET A 60 -3.78 8.05 -2.44
C MET A 60 -2.69 8.16 -1.35
N ALA A 61 -2.32 9.39 -0.98
CA ALA A 61 -1.46 9.68 0.18
C ALA A 61 -2.25 10.11 1.43
N THR A 62 -3.52 10.49 1.25
CA THR A 62 -4.47 10.83 2.31
C THR A 62 -5.81 10.20 2.00
N LYS A 63 -6.75 10.24 2.94
CA LYS A 63 -8.11 9.71 2.72
C LYS A 63 -8.74 10.25 1.44
N ALA A 64 -9.58 9.45 0.82
CA ALA A 64 -10.24 9.74 -0.45
C ALA A 64 -10.92 11.12 -0.49
N ASP A 65 -10.79 11.81 -1.62
CA ASP A 65 -11.60 12.97 -1.98
C ASP A 65 -12.67 12.57 -3.02
N PRO A 66 -13.93 12.38 -2.62
CA PRO A 66 -14.98 12.00 -3.56
C PRO A 66 -15.26 13.04 -4.65
N GLN A 67 -14.81 14.28 -4.49
CA GLN A 67 -14.96 15.32 -5.52
C GLN A 67 -13.99 15.10 -6.70
N GLU A 68 -12.86 14.43 -6.43
CA GLU A 68 -11.89 14.01 -7.44
C GLU A 68 -12.20 12.60 -8.00
N GLY A 69 -13.29 11.99 -7.55
CA GLY A 69 -13.69 10.63 -7.96
C GLY A 69 -12.90 9.51 -7.26
N GLU A 70 -12.17 9.86 -6.19
CA GLU A 70 -11.49 8.88 -5.36
C GLU A 70 -12.45 8.13 -4.45
N ALA A 71 -12.12 6.91 -4.11
CA ALA A 71 -12.85 6.08 -3.16
C ALA A 71 -11.91 5.41 -2.15
N ASP A 72 -12.44 5.14 -0.97
CA ASP A 72 -11.74 4.38 0.06
C ASP A 72 -11.32 3.02 -0.47
N ILE A 73 -10.11 2.58 -0.14
CA ILE A 73 -9.67 1.23 -0.47
C ILE A 73 -10.35 0.21 0.43
N SER A 74 -10.50 -1.00 -0.07
CA SER A 74 -10.99 -2.15 0.67
C SER A 74 -9.86 -3.13 0.97
N THR A 75 -10.04 -3.94 2.01
CA THR A 75 -9.08 -4.96 2.42
C THR A 75 -9.74 -6.31 2.61
N ALA A 76 -8.98 -7.39 2.39
CA ALA A 76 -9.39 -8.77 2.65
C ALA A 76 -8.25 -9.54 3.31
N GLY A 77 -8.59 -10.55 4.12
CA GLY A 77 -7.62 -11.36 4.86
C GLY A 77 -7.30 -10.83 6.26
N ASN A 78 -6.46 -11.56 7.00
CA ASN A 78 -6.18 -11.31 8.41
C ASN A 78 -4.80 -10.63 8.67
N TRP A 79 -4.09 -10.24 7.62
CA TRP A 79 -2.74 -9.68 7.70
C TRP A 79 -2.68 -8.29 8.38
N LEU A 80 -3.80 -7.55 8.38
CA LEU A 80 -3.88 -6.20 8.94
C LEU A 80 -3.49 -6.13 10.42
N THR A 81 -3.87 -7.12 11.21
CA THR A 81 -3.60 -7.12 12.66
C THR A 81 -2.14 -7.38 13.01
N GLU A 82 -1.35 -7.93 12.11
CA GLU A 82 0.10 -8.04 12.25
C GLU A 82 0.78 -6.73 11.84
N PHE A 83 0.38 -6.19 10.71
CA PHE A 83 0.90 -4.93 10.19
C PHE A 83 0.57 -3.75 11.12
N ASP A 84 -0.68 -3.62 11.54
CA ASP A 84 -1.16 -2.59 12.47
C ASP A 84 -1.92 -3.24 13.63
N PRO A 85 -1.24 -3.58 14.72
CA PRO A 85 -1.87 -4.20 15.88
C PRO A 85 -2.74 -3.25 16.70
N GLY A 86 -2.72 -1.94 16.37
CA GLY A 86 -3.35 -0.89 17.15
C GLY A 86 -2.52 -0.45 18.35
N GLY A 87 -2.64 0.82 18.68
CA GLY A 87 -2.00 1.40 19.87
C GLY A 87 -2.77 1.13 21.17
N THR A 88 -2.25 1.63 22.28
CA THR A 88 -2.93 1.57 23.56
C THR A 88 -4.22 2.39 23.54
N PRO A 89 -5.39 1.81 23.87
CA PRO A 89 -6.65 2.54 23.85
C PRO A 89 -6.61 3.83 24.68
N GLY A 90 -6.92 4.96 24.04
CA GLY A 90 -6.94 6.28 24.67
C GLY A 90 -5.58 6.99 24.75
N SER A 91 -4.48 6.36 24.32
CA SER A 91 -3.19 7.02 24.10
C SER A 91 -3.14 7.64 22.69
N LEU A 92 -2.34 8.71 22.57
CA LEU A 92 -1.94 9.30 21.28
C LEU A 92 -0.48 8.97 20.94
N ASP A 93 0.16 8.09 21.73
CA ASP A 93 1.53 7.66 21.48
C ASP A 93 1.61 6.81 20.21
N SER A 94 2.73 6.92 19.52
CA SER A 94 3.07 6.01 18.41
C SER A 94 3.33 4.60 18.93
N TYR A 95 3.19 3.62 18.05
CA TYR A 95 3.43 2.21 18.33
C TYR A 95 4.08 1.50 17.14
N SER A 96 4.54 0.29 17.36
CA SER A 96 5.22 -0.51 16.35
C SER A 96 4.26 -1.53 15.73
N GLY A 97 4.30 -1.67 14.41
CA GLY A 97 3.64 -2.73 13.67
C GLY A 97 4.63 -3.74 13.08
N GLY A 98 4.12 -4.89 12.69
CA GLY A 98 4.87 -5.95 12.06
C GLY A 98 4.90 -5.87 10.54
N ASP A 99 5.40 -6.92 9.92
CA ASP A 99 5.50 -7.05 8.47
C ASP A 99 4.11 -7.18 7.81
N ILE A 100 4.01 -6.75 6.55
CA ILE A 100 2.89 -7.16 5.70
C ILE A 100 3.24 -8.53 5.14
N ASN A 101 2.37 -9.51 5.40
CA ASN A 101 2.55 -10.87 4.93
C ASN A 101 1.21 -11.44 4.42
N ILE A 102 1.05 -11.44 3.11
CA ILE A 102 -0.17 -11.89 2.43
C ILE A 102 0.16 -13.07 1.53
N GLY A 103 -0.44 -14.22 1.82
CA GLY A 103 -0.22 -15.44 1.07
C GLY A 103 -0.89 -16.64 1.73
N GLY A 104 -0.56 -17.85 1.28
CA GLY A 104 -1.12 -19.08 1.80
C GLY A 104 -2.51 -19.43 1.27
N GLU A 105 -3.19 -20.36 1.94
CA GLU A 105 -4.44 -20.96 1.46
C GLU A 105 -5.60 -19.95 1.40
N PHE A 106 -5.64 -19.00 2.34
CA PHE A 106 -6.76 -18.06 2.47
C PHE A 106 -6.50 -16.71 1.81
N GLY A 107 -5.25 -16.44 1.44
CA GLY A 107 -4.86 -15.22 0.75
C GLY A 107 -5.19 -13.93 1.51
N GLY A 108 -5.16 -12.83 0.76
CA GLY A 108 -5.53 -11.49 1.22
C GLY A 108 -5.23 -10.44 0.16
N ALA A 109 -5.69 -9.22 0.40
CA ALA A 109 -5.47 -8.11 -0.51
C ALA A 109 -5.78 -6.77 0.14
N TRP A 110 -5.30 -5.69 -0.51
CA TRP A 110 -5.95 -4.39 -0.50
C TRP A 110 -6.21 -3.96 -1.94
N PHE A 111 -7.32 -3.26 -2.18
CA PHE A 111 -7.78 -3.01 -3.53
C PHE A 111 -8.67 -1.78 -3.66
N ALA A 112 -8.72 -1.24 -4.89
CA ALA A 112 -9.67 -0.25 -5.35
C ALA A 112 -10.63 -0.88 -6.38
N LEU A 113 -11.86 -0.39 -6.45
CA LEU A 113 -12.81 -0.87 -7.46
C LEU A 113 -12.50 -0.23 -8.81
N ASN A 114 -12.64 -1.02 -9.88
CA ASN A 114 -12.40 -0.51 -11.23
C ASN A 114 -13.35 0.65 -11.54
N GLY A 115 -12.78 1.81 -11.84
CA GLY A 115 -13.49 3.05 -12.08
C GLY A 115 -13.23 4.13 -11.01
N ASP A 116 -12.69 3.79 -9.84
CA ASP A 116 -12.24 4.76 -8.85
C ASP A 116 -11.01 5.51 -9.39
N SER A 117 -11.00 6.85 -9.34
CA SER A 117 -9.94 7.64 -9.98
C SER A 117 -8.55 7.39 -9.41
N ASN A 118 -8.47 7.05 -8.13
CA ASN A 118 -7.21 6.80 -7.42
C ASN A 118 -6.45 5.55 -7.92
N GLY A 119 -7.10 4.60 -8.57
CA GLY A 119 -6.43 3.43 -9.15
C GLY A 119 -5.72 3.67 -10.47
N PHE A 120 -5.98 4.79 -11.14
CA PHE A 120 -5.39 5.07 -12.45
C PHE A 120 -3.98 5.67 -12.35
N ALA A 121 -3.06 5.13 -13.14
CA ALA A 121 -1.75 5.72 -13.34
C ALA A 121 -1.86 7.02 -14.14
N GLY A 122 -1.36 8.11 -13.57
CA GLY A 122 -1.28 9.41 -14.24
C GLY A 122 -0.15 9.52 -15.25
N ALA A 123 0.17 10.75 -15.66
CA ALA A 123 1.26 11.04 -16.61
C ALA A 123 2.65 10.59 -16.12
N ASP A 124 2.87 10.49 -14.82
CA ASP A 124 4.07 9.95 -14.19
C ASP A 124 4.12 8.41 -14.22
N LYS A 125 3.02 7.76 -14.63
CA LYS A 125 2.88 6.30 -14.76
C LYS A 125 3.09 5.55 -13.44
N LYS A 126 2.70 6.16 -12.32
CA LYS A 126 2.85 5.61 -10.98
C LYS A 126 1.49 5.49 -10.29
N VAL A 127 1.37 4.49 -9.44
CA VAL A 127 0.28 4.34 -8.47
C VAL A 127 0.92 3.99 -7.13
N LEU A 128 0.69 4.81 -6.10
CA LEU A 128 1.17 4.55 -4.76
C LEU A 128 0.46 3.31 -4.20
N VAL A 129 1.21 2.35 -3.64
CA VAL A 129 0.62 1.12 -3.08
C VAL A 129 0.73 1.03 -1.56
N ALA A 130 1.74 1.67 -0.98
CA ALA A 130 1.91 1.78 0.46
C ALA A 130 2.83 2.95 0.79
N GLN A 131 2.67 3.50 1.97
CA GLN A 131 3.67 4.30 2.67
C GLN A 131 4.10 3.52 3.90
N VAL A 132 5.40 3.35 4.09
CA VAL A 132 5.93 2.67 5.27
C VAL A 132 7.10 3.45 5.85
N THR A 133 7.09 3.60 7.16
CA THR A 133 8.14 4.29 7.91
C THR A 133 8.81 3.30 8.86
N THR A 134 10.12 3.19 8.77
CA THR A 134 10.93 2.30 9.59
C THR A 134 12.35 2.86 9.75
N ASP A 135 13.03 2.51 10.80
CA ASP A 135 14.47 2.72 11.00
C ASP A 135 15.30 1.50 10.53
N GLY A 136 14.63 0.45 10.03
CA GLY A 136 15.25 -0.74 9.50
C GLY A 136 15.47 -0.70 7.98
N THR A 137 15.96 -1.82 7.45
CA THR A 137 16.11 -2.05 6.02
C THR A 137 14.85 -2.72 5.47
N LEU A 138 14.30 -2.18 4.38
CA LEU A 138 13.14 -2.72 3.70
C LEU A 138 13.54 -3.79 2.68
N SER A 139 12.72 -4.85 2.60
CA SER A 139 12.80 -5.86 1.54
C SER A 139 11.45 -6.51 1.33
N GLY A 140 11.25 -7.13 0.19
CA GLY A 140 10.02 -7.87 -0.05
C GLY A 140 9.69 -8.11 -1.50
N GLN A 141 8.45 -8.48 -1.70
CA GLN A 141 7.81 -8.61 -3.01
C GLN A 141 6.36 -8.16 -2.94
N VAL A 142 5.85 -7.67 -4.05
CA VAL A 142 4.42 -7.34 -4.21
C VAL A 142 3.86 -8.10 -5.41
N PHE A 143 2.66 -8.64 -5.23
CA PHE A 143 1.88 -9.25 -6.30
C PHE A 143 0.68 -8.37 -6.60
N VAL A 144 0.60 -7.86 -7.82
CA VAL A 144 -0.36 -6.83 -8.21
C VAL A 144 -1.23 -7.25 -9.38
N GLN A 145 -2.45 -6.74 -9.41
CA GLN A 145 -3.38 -6.85 -10.53
C GLN A 145 -3.52 -5.48 -11.21
N VAL A 146 -3.24 -5.45 -12.50
CA VAL A 146 -3.36 -4.26 -13.34
C VAL A 146 -4.35 -4.51 -14.47
N PHE A 147 -5.20 -3.53 -14.75
CA PHE A 147 -6.09 -3.49 -15.91
C PHE A 147 -5.54 -2.47 -16.90
N PRO A 148 -4.93 -2.91 -18.02
CA PRO A 148 -4.45 -2.00 -19.06
C PRO A 148 -5.56 -1.06 -19.53
N GLN A 149 -5.31 0.24 -19.51
CA GLN A 149 -6.27 1.29 -19.85
C GLN A 149 -7.63 1.17 -19.13
N GLY A 150 -7.62 0.64 -17.90
CA GLY A 150 -8.82 0.40 -17.10
C GLY A 150 -9.71 -0.75 -17.60
N ASP A 151 -9.28 -1.52 -18.60
CA ASP A 151 -10.07 -2.63 -19.14
C ASP A 151 -9.92 -3.89 -18.26
N GLY A 152 -10.89 -4.11 -17.37
CA GLY A 152 -10.90 -5.27 -16.46
C GLY A 152 -10.98 -6.63 -17.16
N SER A 153 -11.28 -6.68 -18.49
CA SER A 153 -11.25 -7.92 -19.28
C SER A 153 -9.82 -8.32 -19.69
N GLN A 154 -8.86 -7.42 -19.56
CA GLN A 154 -7.46 -7.55 -19.99
C GLN A 154 -6.50 -7.62 -18.80
N GLN A 155 -6.93 -8.19 -17.67
CA GLN A 155 -6.12 -8.21 -16.46
C GLN A 155 -4.71 -8.76 -16.67
N GLN A 156 -3.74 -8.12 -16.02
CA GLN A 156 -2.36 -8.57 -15.91
C GLN A 156 -2.02 -8.78 -14.43
N LEU A 157 -1.36 -9.89 -14.15
CA LEU A 157 -0.88 -10.25 -12.82
C LEU A 157 0.64 -10.18 -12.84
N LEU A 158 1.21 -9.37 -11.96
CA LEU A 158 2.64 -9.08 -11.94
C LEU A 158 3.19 -9.28 -10.53
N THR A 159 4.40 -9.84 -10.45
CA THR A 159 5.17 -9.90 -9.21
C THR A 159 6.45 -9.11 -9.39
N ASP A 160 6.78 -8.32 -8.39
CA ASP A 160 8.06 -7.62 -8.36
C ASP A 160 8.67 -7.65 -6.95
N THR A 161 9.99 -7.54 -6.89
CA THR A 161 10.78 -7.68 -5.68
C THR A 161 11.62 -6.43 -5.44
N PHE A 162 11.89 -6.11 -4.17
CA PHE A 162 12.68 -4.94 -3.79
C PHE A 162 13.50 -5.21 -2.52
N GLY A 163 14.57 -4.42 -2.30
CA GLY A 163 15.44 -4.50 -1.14
C GLY A 163 16.68 -5.36 -1.35
N ASP A 164 17.46 -5.61 -0.28
CA ASP A 164 18.71 -6.34 -0.34
C ASP A 164 18.53 -7.77 -0.86
N GLY A 165 19.27 -8.12 -1.90
CA GLY A 165 19.23 -9.43 -2.56
C GLY A 165 18.24 -9.52 -3.71
N CYS A 166 17.57 -8.45 -4.07
CA CYS A 166 16.71 -8.38 -5.24
C CYS A 166 17.50 -7.80 -6.42
N GLU A 167 17.84 -8.63 -7.40
CA GLU A 167 18.39 -8.20 -8.69
C GLU A 167 17.25 -7.74 -9.61
N GLY A 168 16.62 -6.62 -9.28
CA GLY A 168 15.64 -5.96 -10.13
C GLY A 168 16.10 -4.53 -10.36
N ASP A 169 16.47 -4.20 -11.60
CA ASP A 169 16.75 -2.83 -12.02
C ASP A 169 15.49 -1.97 -11.78
N ASP A 170 15.61 -0.91 -10.98
CA ASP A 170 14.65 0.17 -10.80
C ASP A 170 13.67 0.14 -9.61
N ALA A 171 13.95 -0.54 -8.51
CA ALA A 171 13.25 -0.23 -7.27
C ALA A 171 13.77 1.10 -6.69
N THR A 172 13.25 2.22 -7.12
CA THR A 172 13.39 3.48 -6.39
C THR A 172 12.48 3.43 -5.17
N ILE A 173 13.06 3.16 -4.00
CA ILE A 173 12.40 3.26 -2.70
C ILE A 173 12.25 4.76 -2.38
N GLU A 174 11.33 5.42 -3.02
CA GLU A 174 10.87 6.78 -2.69
C GLU A 174 9.35 6.82 -2.70
N GLY A 175 8.70 6.06 -1.82
CA GLY A 175 7.26 6.17 -1.60
C GLY A 175 6.36 5.83 -2.80
N SER A 176 6.93 5.48 -3.94
CA SER A 176 6.22 5.09 -5.14
C SER A 176 6.87 3.88 -5.80
N TYR A 177 6.06 2.91 -6.15
CA TYR A 177 6.50 1.72 -6.87
C TYR A 177 6.44 1.97 -8.39
N VAL A 178 7.54 1.76 -9.10
CA VAL A 178 7.62 1.87 -10.56
C VAL A 178 7.71 0.46 -11.14
N PHE A 179 6.74 0.05 -11.93
CA PHE A 179 6.80 -1.24 -12.61
C PHE A 179 7.81 -1.18 -13.76
N PRO A 180 8.77 -2.11 -13.84
CA PRO A 180 9.63 -2.21 -15.01
C PRO A 180 8.79 -2.59 -16.26
N ARG A 181 9.22 -2.11 -17.42
CA ARG A 181 8.57 -2.38 -18.72
C ARG A 181 9.00 -3.72 -19.28
#